data_3b3a8ba785ed3bd35bf1978bd96f91c1
#
_entry.id   3b3a8ba785ed3bd35bf1978bd96f91c1
#
_cell.length_a   1.000
_cell.length_b   1.000
_cell.length_c   1.000
_cell.angle_alpha   90.00
_cell.angle_beta   90.00
_cell.angle_gamma   90.00
#
_symmetry.space_group_name_H-M   'P 1'
#
loop_
_entity.id
_entity.type
_entity.pdbx_description
1 polymer ?
#
loop_
_entity_poly.entity_id
_entity_poly.type
_entity_poly.pdbx_seq_one_letter_code
_entity_poly.pdbx_strand_id
1 'polypeptide(L)'
;STAYLDEAERCESVLLLNEGQLLFDGPPQELTAQLKGRSFRLEDVGTERRAVLTKVLDLPSVSDGVIQGAGVRVVLREGATVQDVQLLADQAQVRLAQVPARFEDAFIDLLGGGPGGTSQLAERLSPVELGSDIAVSCRNLTKRFGEFTATDNVSFEVQKGEIFGLLGPNGAGKSTTFKMLCGLLKPTAGEAQVVGHDLRRA
;
A
#
# COMPACT_ATOMS: atom_id res chain seq x y z
N SER A 1 10.50 6.59 18.33
CA SER A 1 9.60 7.03 17.24
C SER A 1 9.51 5.94 16.20
N THR A 2 8.34 5.70 15.69
CA THR A 2 8.08 4.68 14.68
C THR A 2 7.18 5.24 13.59
N ALA A 3 7.34 4.71 12.37
CA ALA A 3 6.38 4.86 11.28
C ALA A 3 5.44 3.64 11.17
N TYR A 4 5.59 2.66 12.08
CA TYR A 4 4.79 1.43 12.10
C TYR A 4 3.60 1.64 13.04
N LEU A 5 2.41 1.77 12.46
CA LEU A 5 1.18 2.08 13.20
C LEU A 5 0.71 0.96 14.12
N ASP A 6 1.02 -0.29 13.79
CA ASP A 6 0.76 -1.46 14.65
C ASP A 6 1.61 -1.49 15.93
N GLU A 7 2.78 -0.85 15.94
CA GLU A 7 3.55 -0.64 17.17
C GLU A 7 2.92 0.45 18.04
N ALA A 8 2.34 1.48 17.41
CA ALA A 8 1.67 2.56 18.11
C ALA A 8 0.45 2.06 18.91
N GLU A 9 -0.29 1.09 18.41
CA GLU A 9 -1.44 0.48 19.13
C GLU A 9 -1.06 -0.15 20.48
N ARG A 10 0.22 -0.49 20.67
CA ARG A 10 0.74 -1.12 21.91
C ARG A 10 1.29 -0.11 22.91
N CYS A 11 1.37 1.16 22.55
CA CYS A 11 1.84 2.21 23.45
C CYS A 11 0.74 2.60 24.44
N GLU A 12 1.14 3.04 25.63
CA GLU A 12 0.20 3.63 26.61
C GLU A 12 -0.31 4.99 26.14
N SER A 13 0.54 5.76 25.45
CA SER A 13 0.22 7.06 24.87
C SER A 13 1.00 7.26 23.57
N VAL A 14 0.42 7.98 22.62
CA VAL A 14 1.03 8.33 21.34
C VAL A 14 0.89 9.83 21.06
N LEU A 15 1.93 10.38 20.46
CA LEU A 15 1.92 11.72 19.88
C LEU A 15 1.90 11.58 18.36
N LEU A 16 0.86 12.05 17.70
CA LEU A 16 0.78 12.09 16.25
C LEU A 16 1.17 13.48 15.74
N LEU A 17 2.17 13.49 14.89
CA LEU A 17 2.68 14.70 14.26
C LEU A 17 2.46 14.62 12.75
N ASN A 18 1.94 15.69 12.17
CA ASN A 18 1.86 15.87 10.73
C ASN A 18 2.27 17.30 10.37
N GLU A 19 3.16 17.46 9.40
CA GLU A 19 3.65 18.76 8.93
C GLU A 19 4.14 19.69 10.06
N GLY A 20 4.74 19.10 11.11
CA GLY A 20 5.24 19.82 12.27
C GLY A 20 4.17 20.21 13.31
N GLN A 21 2.91 19.83 13.09
CA GLN A 21 1.81 20.07 14.03
C GLN A 21 1.47 18.82 14.81
N LEU A 22 1.12 18.99 16.09
CA LEU A 22 0.59 17.94 16.94
C LEU A 22 -0.90 17.76 16.63
N LEU A 23 -1.26 16.60 16.07
CA LEU A 23 -2.65 16.27 15.73
C LEU A 23 -3.37 15.51 16.84
N PHE A 24 -2.65 14.71 17.62
CA PHE A 24 -3.22 13.91 18.70
C PHE A 24 -2.17 13.65 19.77
N ASP A 25 -2.60 13.67 21.04
CA ASP A 25 -1.83 13.30 22.22
C ASP A 25 -2.74 12.51 23.16
N GLY A 26 -2.43 11.25 23.39
CA GLY A 26 -3.20 10.38 24.29
C GLY A 26 -3.10 8.89 23.98
N PRO A 27 -3.89 8.08 24.68
CA PRO A 27 -3.95 6.63 24.44
C PRO A 27 -4.47 6.33 23.03
N PRO A 28 -3.88 5.37 22.30
CA PRO A 28 -4.32 4.96 20.94
C PRO A 28 -5.81 4.57 20.89
N GLN A 29 -6.34 4.02 21.99
CA GLN A 29 -7.73 3.58 22.10
C GLN A 29 -8.74 4.75 22.01
N GLU A 30 -8.37 5.93 22.46
CA GLU A 30 -9.22 7.12 22.35
C GLU A 30 -9.40 7.54 20.90
N LEU A 31 -8.33 7.40 20.09
CA LEU A 31 -8.39 7.71 18.66
C LEU A 31 -9.25 6.69 17.91
N THR A 32 -9.05 5.40 18.15
CA THR A 32 -9.86 4.34 17.51
C THR A 32 -11.33 4.36 17.95
N ALA A 33 -11.63 4.81 19.18
CA ALA A 33 -13.00 4.96 19.66
C ALA A 33 -13.82 5.96 18.83
N GLN A 34 -13.20 6.97 18.23
CA GLN A 34 -13.86 7.94 17.35
C GLN A 34 -14.41 7.31 16.07
N LEU A 35 -13.84 6.15 15.65
CA LEU A 35 -14.29 5.39 14.49
C LEU A 35 -15.27 4.25 14.83
N LYS A 36 -15.79 4.21 16.07
CA LYS A 36 -16.72 3.16 16.46
C LYS A 36 -17.95 3.14 15.53
N GLY A 37 -18.20 1.98 14.91
CA GLY A 37 -19.31 1.81 13.98
C GLY A 37 -19.07 2.32 12.56
N ARG A 38 -17.89 2.86 12.25
CA ARG A 38 -17.55 3.43 10.95
C ARG A 38 -16.64 2.54 10.09
N SER A 39 -16.08 1.47 10.65
CA SER A 39 -15.18 0.55 9.93
C SER A 39 -15.92 -0.72 9.51
N PHE A 40 -15.79 -1.05 8.23
CA PHE A 40 -16.45 -2.20 7.60
C PHE A 40 -15.46 -2.98 6.74
N ARG A 41 -15.83 -4.20 6.36
CA ARG A 41 -15.05 -5.04 5.46
C ARG A 41 -15.99 -5.73 4.47
N LEU A 42 -15.68 -5.58 3.19
CA LEU A 42 -16.22 -6.39 2.10
C LEU A 42 -15.43 -7.69 2.06
N GLU A 43 -16.08 -8.82 2.32
CA GLU A 43 -15.45 -10.13 2.42
C GLU A 43 -15.58 -10.89 1.10
N ASP A 44 -14.64 -11.79 0.83
CA ASP A 44 -14.66 -12.70 -0.32
C ASP A 44 -14.77 -12.02 -1.70
N VAL A 45 -14.13 -10.86 -1.84
CA VAL A 45 -14.15 -10.06 -3.09
C VAL A 45 -13.43 -10.74 -4.27
N GLY A 46 -12.65 -11.81 -4.02
CA GLY A 46 -11.97 -12.55 -5.07
C GLY A 46 -10.91 -11.75 -5.81
N THR A 47 -10.87 -11.88 -7.15
CA THR A 47 -9.89 -11.20 -8.02
C THR A 47 -10.22 -9.73 -8.27
N GLU A 48 -11.47 -9.33 -8.11
CA GLU A 48 -11.99 -8.00 -8.44
C GLU A 48 -11.71 -6.93 -7.35
N ARG A 49 -10.86 -7.24 -6.37
CA ARG A 49 -10.60 -6.37 -5.20
C ARG A 49 -10.21 -4.93 -5.57
N ARG A 50 -9.42 -4.75 -6.64
CA ARG A 50 -9.03 -3.40 -7.09
C ARG A 50 -10.21 -2.63 -7.67
N ALA A 51 -11.01 -3.27 -8.51
CA ALA A 51 -12.18 -2.65 -9.10
C ALA A 51 -13.22 -2.29 -8.04
N VAL A 52 -13.44 -3.18 -7.06
CA VAL A 52 -14.31 -2.91 -5.91
C VAL A 52 -13.76 -1.78 -5.04
N LEU A 53 -12.46 -1.78 -4.73
CA LEU A 53 -11.83 -0.70 -3.97
C LEU A 53 -12.00 0.66 -4.66
N THR A 54 -11.76 0.74 -5.97
CA THR A 54 -11.93 1.98 -6.73
C THR A 54 -13.37 2.50 -6.61
N LYS A 55 -14.36 1.64 -6.83
CA LYS A 55 -15.78 2.00 -6.68
C LYS A 55 -16.15 2.46 -5.28
N VAL A 56 -15.59 1.81 -4.25
CA VAL A 56 -15.80 2.18 -2.85
C VAL A 56 -15.21 3.55 -2.54
N LEU A 57 -14.00 3.83 -3.02
CA LEU A 57 -13.33 5.13 -2.80
C LEU A 57 -14.01 6.30 -3.52
N ASP A 58 -14.80 6.02 -4.57
CA ASP A 58 -15.60 7.02 -5.28
C ASP A 58 -16.91 7.37 -4.52
N LEU A 59 -17.28 6.61 -3.48
CA LEU A 59 -18.48 6.89 -2.69
C LEU A 59 -18.26 8.10 -1.77
N PRO A 60 -19.16 9.10 -1.77
CA PRO A 60 -19.03 10.27 -0.89
C PRO A 60 -19.05 9.93 0.61
N SER A 61 -19.69 8.82 0.96
CA SER A 61 -19.79 8.32 2.34
C SER A 61 -18.48 7.71 2.86
N VAL A 62 -17.48 7.46 2.00
CA VAL A 62 -16.23 6.78 2.35
C VAL A 62 -15.11 7.78 2.59
N SER A 63 -14.41 7.63 3.71
CA SER A 63 -13.21 8.38 4.08
C SER A 63 -11.95 7.73 3.54
N ASP A 64 -11.87 6.39 3.66
CA ASP A 64 -10.72 5.60 3.22
C ASP A 64 -11.10 4.16 2.90
N GLY A 65 -10.27 3.50 2.11
CA GLY A 65 -10.40 2.09 1.79
C GLY A 65 -9.08 1.44 1.41
N VAL A 66 -8.90 0.18 1.79
CA VAL A 66 -7.68 -0.57 1.53
C VAL A 66 -7.96 -2.05 1.27
N ILE A 67 -7.20 -2.65 0.36
CA ILE A 67 -7.23 -4.12 0.16
C ILE A 67 -6.57 -4.78 1.38
N GLN A 68 -7.29 -5.68 2.03
CA GLN A 68 -6.79 -6.45 3.17
C GLN A 68 -7.07 -7.94 2.99
N GLY A 69 -6.04 -8.69 2.66
CA GLY A 69 -6.17 -10.13 2.34
C GLY A 69 -7.11 -10.36 1.15
N ALA A 70 -8.13 -11.18 1.33
CA ALA A 70 -9.13 -11.51 0.31
C ALA A 70 -10.26 -10.46 0.18
N GLY A 71 -10.28 -9.43 1.02
CA GLY A 71 -11.36 -8.44 1.09
C GLY A 71 -10.89 -7.01 0.90
N VAL A 72 -11.84 -6.08 1.03
CA VAL A 72 -11.63 -4.63 1.01
C VAL A 72 -12.15 -4.06 2.33
N ARG A 73 -11.26 -3.41 3.08
CA ARG A 73 -11.61 -2.68 4.30
C ARG A 73 -12.01 -1.26 3.92
N VAL A 74 -13.02 -0.72 4.59
CA VAL A 74 -13.62 0.57 4.29
C VAL A 74 -13.86 1.34 5.59
N VAL A 75 -13.55 2.63 5.59
CA VAL A 75 -13.85 3.56 6.67
C VAL A 75 -14.84 4.61 6.17
N LEU A 76 -15.95 4.77 6.88
CA LEU A 76 -16.96 5.78 6.55
C LEU A 76 -16.56 7.14 7.12
N ARG A 77 -16.96 8.21 6.43
CA ARG A 77 -16.87 9.57 6.96
C ARG A 77 -17.74 9.74 8.19
N GLU A 78 -17.41 10.70 9.00
CA GLU A 78 -18.23 11.07 10.17
C GLU A 78 -19.65 11.47 9.73
N GLY A 79 -20.66 10.92 10.42
CA GLY A 79 -22.06 11.13 10.09
C GLY A 79 -22.58 10.42 8.84
N ALA A 80 -21.73 9.73 8.09
CA ALA A 80 -22.16 8.97 6.92
C ALA A 80 -22.87 7.67 7.29
N THR A 81 -23.76 7.22 6.41
CA THR A 81 -24.45 5.94 6.54
C THR A 81 -23.76 4.85 5.72
N VAL A 82 -23.95 3.59 6.13
CA VAL A 82 -23.36 2.44 5.45
C VAL A 82 -24.12 2.05 4.18
N GLN A 83 -25.22 2.70 3.87
CA GLN A 83 -26.16 2.30 2.82
C GLN A 83 -25.51 2.23 1.43
N ASP A 84 -24.69 3.21 1.07
CA ASP A 84 -24.03 3.25 -0.25
C ASP A 84 -23.06 2.07 -0.40
N VAL A 85 -22.31 1.76 0.66
CA VAL A 85 -21.38 0.62 0.68
C VAL A 85 -22.14 -0.70 0.68
N GLN A 86 -23.28 -0.77 1.36
CA GLN A 86 -24.14 -1.96 1.34
C GLN A 86 -24.71 -2.22 -0.05
N LEU A 87 -25.21 -1.19 -0.74
CA LEU A 87 -25.70 -1.33 -2.12
C LEU A 87 -24.60 -1.82 -3.07
N LEU A 88 -23.38 -1.32 -2.92
CA LEU A 88 -22.23 -1.78 -3.69
C LEU A 88 -21.89 -3.24 -3.38
N ALA A 89 -21.93 -3.62 -2.10
CA ALA A 89 -21.69 -5.00 -1.67
C ALA A 89 -22.72 -5.95 -2.27
N ASP A 90 -24.01 -5.57 -2.26
CA ASP A 90 -25.09 -6.37 -2.82
C ASP A 90 -24.96 -6.54 -4.35
N GLN A 91 -24.57 -5.47 -5.06
CA GLN A 91 -24.29 -5.51 -6.50
C GLN A 91 -23.10 -6.41 -6.84
N ALA A 92 -22.07 -6.39 -6.00
CA ALA A 92 -20.88 -7.22 -6.16
C ALA A 92 -21.07 -8.66 -5.64
N GLN A 93 -22.24 -8.95 -5.03
CA GLN A 93 -22.55 -10.23 -4.39
C GLN A 93 -21.52 -10.64 -3.32
N VAL A 94 -21.01 -9.67 -2.56
CA VAL A 94 -20.05 -9.85 -1.49
C VAL A 94 -20.68 -9.50 -0.14
N ARG A 95 -20.18 -10.11 0.93
CA ARG A 95 -20.66 -9.84 2.27
C ARG A 95 -20.01 -8.58 2.84
N LEU A 96 -20.82 -7.68 3.40
CA LEU A 96 -20.37 -6.56 4.19
C LEU A 96 -20.45 -6.90 5.68
N ALA A 97 -19.35 -6.78 6.40
CA ALA A 97 -19.26 -7.01 7.84
C ALA A 97 -18.72 -5.77 8.54
N GLN A 98 -19.32 -5.38 9.65
CA GLN A 98 -18.74 -4.37 10.52
C GLN A 98 -17.54 -4.98 11.26
N VAL A 99 -16.44 -4.24 11.34
CA VAL A 99 -15.20 -4.67 11.97
C VAL A 99 -14.70 -3.61 12.97
N PRO A 100 -13.89 -3.99 13.97
CA PRO A 100 -13.26 -3.03 14.87
C PRO A 100 -12.37 -2.06 14.08
N ALA A 101 -12.37 -0.79 14.48
CA ALA A 101 -11.44 0.20 13.94
C ALA A 101 -10.00 -0.15 14.37
N ARG A 102 -9.04 0.06 13.46
CA ARG A 102 -7.61 0.00 13.75
C ARG A 102 -7.05 1.40 13.94
N PHE A 103 -5.90 1.49 14.57
CA PHE A 103 -5.20 2.75 14.74
C PHE A 103 -4.86 3.43 13.39
N GLU A 104 -4.49 2.62 12.38
CA GLU A 104 -4.25 3.09 11.02
C GLU A 104 -5.50 3.76 10.40
N ASP A 105 -6.69 3.16 10.57
CA ASP A 105 -7.95 3.72 10.08
C ASP A 105 -8.19 5.11 10.70
N ALA A 106 -7.96 5.22 12.00
CA ALA A 106 -8.17 6.45 12.75
C ALA A 106 -7.12 7.53 12.41
N PHE A 107 -5.89 7.12 12.18
CA PHE A 107 -4.82 8.01 11.72
C PHE A 107 -5.13 8.61 10.34
N ILE A 108 -5.55 7.79 9.39
CA ILE A 108 -5.91 8.24 8.04
C ILE A 108 -7.14 9.16 8.08
N ASP A 109 -8.17 8.81 8.87
CA ASP A 109 -9.36 9.65 9.04
C ASP A 109 -9.01 11.03 9.64
N LEU A 110 -8.11 11.07 10.62
CA LEU A 110 -7.59 12.31 11.24
C LEU A 110 -6.86 13.21 10.24
N LEU A 111 -6.20 12.60 9.23
CA LEU A 111 -5.54 13.32 8.13
C LEU A 111 -6.52 13.80 7.04
N GLY A 112 -7.82 13.55 7.19
CA GLY A 112 -8.85 13.95 6.23
C GLY A 112 -9.25 12.86 5.23
N GLY A 113 -8.77 11.64 5.43
CA GLY A 113 -9.04 10.48 4.58
C GLY A 113 -7.90 10.13 3.62
N GLY A 114 -8.03 9.01 2.96
CA GLY A 114 -7.07 8.54 1.96
C GLY A 114 -7.13 9.32 0.64
N PRO A 115 -6.19 9.06 -0.29
CA PRO A 115 -6.02 9.84 -1.54
C PRO A 115 -7.13 9.68 -2.58
N GLY A 116 -8.27 9.10 -2.25
CA GLY A 116 -9.38 8.88 -3.19
C GLY A 116 -9.10 7.83 -4.27
N GLY A 117 -10.12 7.47 -5.07
CA GLY A 117 -10.06 6.40 -6.07
C GLY A 117 -9.37 6.78 -7.39
N THR A 118 -9.17 8.07 -7.69
CA THR A 118 -8.57 8.54 -8.93
C THR A 118 -7.11 8.96 -8.73
N SER A 119 -6.22 8.36 -9.51
CA SER A 119 -4.81 8.75 -9.56
C SER A 119 -4.56 9.62 -10.77
N GLN A 120 -4.20 10.89 -10.56
CA GLN A 120 -3.77 11.80 -11.64
C GLN A 120 -2.59 11.24 -12.44
N LEU A 121 -1.77 10.41 -11.80
CA LEU A 121 -0.65 9.74 -12.46
C LEU A 121 -1.17 8.62 -13.38
N ALA A 122 -2.16 7.85 -12.95
CA ALA A 122 -2.77 6.78 -13.75
C ALA A 122 -3.47 7.32 -15.01
N GLU A 123 -4.09 8.49 -14.92
CA GLU A 123 -4.71 9.16 -16.09
C GLU A 123 -3.70 9.61 -17.13
N ARG A 124 -2.45 9.89 -16.71
CA ARG A 124 -1.37 10.36 -17.59
C ARG A 124 -0.48 9.24 -18.12
N LEU A 125 -0.56 8.05 -17.51
CA LEU A 125 0.23 6.89 -17.93
C LEU A 125 -0.59 6.08 -18.94
N SER A 126 -0.14 6.05 -20.18
CA SER A 126 -0.64 5.09 -21.16
C SER A 126 -0.26 3.67 -20.72
N PRO A 127 -1.16 2.68 -20.90
CA PRO A 127 -0.80 1.28 -20.68
C PRO A 127 0.46 0.93 -21.47
N VAL A 128 1.47 0.41 -20.80
CA VAL A 128 2.67 -0.08 -21.49
C VAL A 128 2.39 -1.48 -21.99
N GLU A 129 2.39 -1.66 -23.29
CA GLU A 129 2.35 -2.99 -23.90
C GLU A 129 3.72 -3.66 -23.69
N LEU A 130 3.76 -4.63 -22.80
CA LEU A 130 4.94 -5.46 -22.58
C LEU A 130 4.95 -6.56 -23.64
N GLY A 131 6.06 -6.68 -24.34
CA GLY A 131 6.30 -7.79 -25.29
C GLY A 131 6.49 -9.16 -24.61
N SER A 132 6.46 -9.21 -23.27
CA SER A 132 6.53 -10.43 -22.46
C SER A 132 5.65 -10.28 -21.22
N ASP A 133 5.30 -11.42 -20.60
CA ASP A 133 4.56 -11.43 -19.32
C ASP A 133 5.46 -11.07 -18.13
N ILE A 134 6.78 -10.98 -18.31
CA ILE A 134 7.74 -10.59 -17.27
C ILE A 134 7.88 -9.08 -17.25
N ALA A 135 7.48 -8.46 -16.13
CA ALA A 135 7.61 -7.03 -15.90
C ALA A 135 8.99 -6.64 -15.38
N VAL A 136 9.58 -7.47 -14.51
CA VAL A 136 10.93 -7.26 -13.96
C VAL A 136 11.69 -8.58 -14.04
N SER A 137 12.93 -8.52 -14.51
CA SER A 137 13.87 -9.65 -14.47
C SER A 137 15.21 -9.15 -14.00
N CYS A 138 15.79 -9.80 -13.00
CA CYS A 138 17.18 -9.56 -12.63
C CYS A 138 17.94 -10.88 -12.47
N ARG A 139 19.22 -10.85 -12.86
CA ARG A 139 20.13 -12.00 -12.80
C ARG A 139 21.45 -11.60 -12.20
N ASN A 140 21.84 -12.30 -11.13
CA ASN A 140 23.11 -12.12 -10.43
C ASN A 140 23.36 -10.65 -10.04
N LEU A 141 22.28 -9.91 -9.70
CA LEU A 141 22.34 -8.49 -9.41
C LEU A 141 23.16 -8.23 -8.16
N THR A 142 24.25 -7.48 -8.30
CA THR A 142 25.20 -7.23 -7.22
C THR A 142 25.50 -5.73 -7.13
N LYS A 143 25.57 -5.23 -5.90
CA LYS A 143 26.01 -3.85 -5.61
C LYS A 143 27.02 -3.82 -4.49
N ARG A 144 28.19 -3.27 -4.80
CA ARG A 144 29.26 -3.01 -3.85
C ARG A 144 29.51 -1.53 -3.68
N PHE A 145 29.82 -1.11 -2.47
CA PHE A 145 30.29 0.22 -2.10
C PHE A 145 31.65 0.08 -1.42
N GLY A 146 32.75 0.21 -2.17
CA GLY A 146 34.06 -0.16 -1.71
C GLY A 146 34.11 -1.64 -1.32
N GLU A 147 34.53 -1.93 -0.10
CA GLU A 147 34.59 -3.28 0.46
C GLU A 147 33.22 -3.83 0.92
N PHE A 148 32.21 -2.95 1.04
CA PHE A 148 30.88 -3.36 1.52
C PHE A 148 30.01 -3.85 0.38
N THR A 149 29.47 -5.08 0.48
CA THR A 149 28.50 -5.62 -0.48
C THR A 149 27.10 -5.45 0.09
N ALA A 150 26.32 -4.56 -0.50
CA ALA A 150 24.95 -4.25 -0.08
C ALA A 150 23.92 -5.21 -0.68
N THR A 151 24.17 -5.71 -1.89
CA THR A 151 23.34 -6.72 -2.58
C THR A 151 24.30 -7.68 -3.25
N ASP A 152 24.12 -8.97 -3.06
CA ASP A 152 25.02 -9.98 -3.59
C ASP A 152 24.25 -11.07 -4.35
N ASN A 153 24.51 -11.17 -5.66
CA ASN A 153 24.06 -12.24 -6.55
C ASN A 153 22.55 -12.53 -6.49
N VAL A 154 21.71 -11.46 -6.42
CA VAL A 154 20.25 -11.60 -6.32
C VAL A 154 19.64 -11.81 -7.68
N SER A 155 18.78 -12.84 -7.81
CA SER A 155 18.07 -13.17 -9.05
C SER A 155 16.61 -13.46 -8.75
N PHE A 156 15.70 -12.83 -9.50
CA PHE A 156 14.25 -13.07 -9.45
C PHE A 156 13.56 -12.49 -10.68
N GLU A 157 12.32 -12.90 -10.88
CA GLU A 157 11.42 -12.35 -11.90
C GLU A 157 10.11 -11.95 -11.27
N VAL A 158 9.46 -10.90 -11.80
CA VAL A 158 8.14 -10.44 -11.40
C VAL A 158 7.26 -10.42 -12.64
N GLN A 159 6.11 -11.08 -12.55
CA GLN A 159 5.14 -11.15 -13.64
C GLN A 159 4.33 -9.84 -13.73
N LYS A 160 3.80 -9.59 -14.92
CA LYS A 160 2.85 -8.48 -15.13
C LYS A 160 1.60 -8.66 -14.24
N GLY A 161 1.29 -7.62 -13.46
CA GLY A 161 0.14 -7.64 -12.53
C GLY A 161 0.36 -8.39 -11.22
N GLU A 162 1.54 -8.99 -11.02
CA GLU A 162 1.92 -9.62 -9.76
C GLU A 162 2.17 -8.59 -8.67
N ILE A 163 1.77 -8.91 -7.44
CA ILE A 163 2.16 -8.17 -6.24
C ILE A 163 3.35 -8.89 -5.62
N PHE A 164 4.54 -8.37 -5.86
CA PHE A 164 5.79 -8.95 -5.38
C PHE A 164 6.28 -8.25 -4.11
N GLY A 165 6.60 -9.01 -3.07
CA GLY A 165 7.12 -8.50 -1.80
C GLY A 165 8.63 -8.74 -1.64
N LEU A 166 9.41 -7.67 -1.48
CA LEU A 166 10.83 -7.74 -1.14
C LEU A 166 10.99 -7.56 0.37
N LEU A 167 11.16 -8.66 1.10
CA LEU A 167 11.19 -8.70 2.57
C LEU A 167 12.61 -8.91 3.11
N GLY A 168 12.84 -8.52 4.35
CA GLY A 168 14.10 -8.71 5.07
C GLY A 168 14.34 -7.63 6.12
N PRO A 169 15.28 -7.83 7.06
CA PRO A 169 15.62 -6.87 8.12
C PRO A 169 16.22 -5.58 7.54
N ASN A 170 16.38 -4.56 8.40
CA ASN A 170 17.09 -3.34 8.04
C ASN A 170 18.55 -3.68 7.70
N GLY A 171 19.09 -3.07 6.64
CA GLY A 171 20.42 -3.39 6.13
C GLY A 171 20.51 -4.58 5.17
N ALA A 172 19.43 -5.34 4.94
CA ALA A 172 19.43 -6.50 4.04
C ALA A 172 19.55 -6.18 2.53
N GLY A 173 19.80 -4.94 2.13
CA GLY A 173 19.98 -4.57 0.73
C GLY A 173 18.68 -4.26 -0.04
N LYS A 174 17.49 -4.31 0.59
CA LYS A 174 16.20 -4.06 -0.08
C LYS A 174 16.14 -2.75 -0.85
N SER A 175 16.44 -1.64 -0.16
CA SER A 175 16.44 -0.30 -0.77
C SER A 175 17.50 -0.15 -1.86
N THR A 176 18.64 -0.82 -1.73
CA THR A 176 19.70 -0.85 -2.72
C THR A 176 19.24 -1.58 -3.98
N THR A 177 18.63 -2.77 -3.81
CA THR A 177 18.05 -3.54 -4.91
C THR A 177 16.95 -2.75 -5.61
N PHE A 178 16.03 -2.14 -4.85
CA PHE A 178 14.96 -1.33 -5.41
C PHE A 178 15.49 -0.12 -6.20
N LYS A 179 16.49 0.61 -5.66
CA LYS A 179 17.13 1.72 -6.37
C LYS A 179 17.80 1.29 -7.67
N MET A 180 18.40 0.10 -7.72
CA MET A 180 18.95 -0.46 -8.96
C MET A 180 17.84 -0.72 -9.98
N LEU A 181 16.72 -1.33 -9.57
CA LEU A 181 15.57 -1.60 -10.44
C LEU A 181 14.87 -0.35 -10.95
N CYS A 182 14.93 0.76 -10.20
CA CYS A 182 14.44 2.07 -10.64
C CYS A 182 15.43 2.86 -11.52
N GLY A 183 16.60 2.30 -11.83
CA GLY A 183 17.65 3.02 -12.58
C GLY A 183 18.36 4.13 -11.80
N LEU A 184 18.06 4.29 -10.51
CA LEU A 184 18.64 5.31 -9.64
C LEU A 184 20.05 4.94 -9.14
N LEU A 185 20.43 3.68 -9.27
CA LEU A 185 21.70 3.17 -8.81
C LEU A 185 22.24 2.12 -9.80
N LYS A 186 23.42 2.37 -10.35
CA LYS A 186 24.04 1.42 -11.27
C LYS A 186 24.53 0.17 -10.53
N PRO A 187 24.19 -1.04 -11.01
CA PRO A 187 24.76 -2.29 -10.49
C PRO A 187 26.29 -2.34 -10.64
N THR A 188 26.95 -3.03 -9.73
CA THR A 188 28.38 -3.35 -9.87
C THR A 188 28.58 -4.57 -10.77
N ALA A 189 27.66 -5.54 -10.70
CA ALA A 189 27.63 -6.73 -11.56
C ALA A 189 26.20 -7.24 -11.71
N GLY A 190 26.01 -8.16 -12.63
CA GLY A 190 24.70 -8.71 -12.99
C GLY A 190 23.95 -7.84 -13.97
N GLU A 191 22.71 -8.22 -14.24
CA GLU A 191 21.83 -7.52 -15.17
C GLU A 191 20.40 -7.43 -14.61
N ALA A 192 19.71 -6.37 -15.02
CA ALA A 192 18.30 -6.23 -14.72
C ALA A 192 17.58 -5.56 -15.90
N GLN A 193 16.35 -6.01 -16.13
CA GLN A 193 15.43 -5.42 -17.10
C GLN A 193 14.12 -5.07 -16.39
N VAL A 194 13.60 -3.91 -16.68
CA VAL A 194 12.29 -3.45 -16.18
C VAL A 194 11.48 -2.98 -17.38
N VAL A 195 10.32 -3.60 -17.58
CA VAL A 195 9.43 -3.28 -18.72
C VAL A 195 10.18 -3.34 -20.08
N GLY A 196 11.06 -4.34 -20.24
CA GLY A 196 11.87 -4.52 -21.44
C GLY A 196 13.10 -3.60 -21.55
N HIS A 197 13.28 -2.65 -20.64
CA HIS A 197 14.44 -1.76 -20.65
C HIS A 197 15.61 -2.36 -19.85
N ASP A 198 16.77 -2.49 -20.50
CA ASP A 198 18.03 -2.91 -19.84
C ASP A 198 18.59 -1.77 -19.00
N LEU A 199 18.64 -1.95 -17.70
CA LEU A 199 19.07 -0.91 -16.74
C LEU A 199 20.59 -0.63 -16.74
N ARG A 200 21.38 -1.42 -17.46
CA ARG A 200 22.81 -1.10 -17.69
C ARG A 200 22.97 0.07 -18.67
N ARG A 201 21.94 0.33 -19.47
CA ARG A 201 21.92 1.35 -20.53
C ARG A 201 21.06 2.56 -20.18
N ALA A 202 20.36 2.47 -19.05
CA ALA A 202 19.50 3.55 -18.56
C ALA A 202 20.31 4.64 -17.81
#